data_b3b0967930485dd4fa078dd188bc8da2
#
_entry.id   b3b0967930485dd4fa078dd188bc8da2
#
_cell.length_a   1.000
_cell.length_b   1.000
_cell.length_c   1.000
_cell.angle_alpha   90.00
_cell.angle_beta   90.00
_cell.angle_gamma   90.00
#
_symmetry.space_group_name_H-M   'P 1'
#
loop_
_entity.id
_entity.type
_entity.pdbx_description
1 polymer ?
#
loop_
_entity_poly.entity_id
_entity_poly.type
_entity_poly.pdbx_seq_one_letter_code
_entity_poly.pdbx_strand_id
1 'polypeptide(L)'
;EAQNRKILIEVKGVTLEENGVVRFPDAPSERAVKHVHELKEALKEGYECYVFFVIQMSGVRYFTPNMDTHPEFKEALKEAAEAGVHVVAYDCSVREDEIRIQDPVPVILENPELYELSQVLVPWYQKARRDLPWRHTTDPYRIWVSEIMLQQTRVEAVKRYYARFMEALPNVNALANVEEDKLLKLWEGLGYYNRVRNMQKAARQIMVDYNGTFPKTYEEIQSLTGIGNYTAGAISSFSFGLPYPAVDGNVLRVITRITADDSDIMKQSTRKQIEEKLKKVIPKDCAGDFNQGLIELGAIVCVPNGEPKCEECPA
;
A
#
# COMPACT_ATOMS: atom_id res chain seq x y z
N GLU A 1 30.92 -18.02 15.03
CA GLU A 1 31.83 -17.03 15.65
C GLU A 1 31.12 -15.68 15.67
N ALA A 2 30.54 -15.32 16.83
CA ALA A 2 29.98 -14.01 17.08
C ALA A 2 31.14 -13.03 17.20
N GLN A 3 31.48 -12.41 16.08
CA GLN A 3 32.46 -11.33 16.04
C GLN A 3 32.02 -10.24 17.02
N ASN A 4 32.65 -10.17 18.20
CA ASN A 4 32.77 -8.98 19.08
C ASN A 4 31.55 -8.02 19.16
N ARG A 5 30.31 -8.50 18.89
CA ARG A 5 29.07 -7.73 18.97
C ARG A 5 28.47 -7.87 20.35
N LYS A 6 28.22 -6.74 20.99
CA LYS A 6 27.46 -6.71 22.25
C LYS A 6 25.98 -6.68 21.91
N ILE A 7 25.22 -7.70 22.36
CA ILE A 7 23.80 -7.83 22.08
C ILE A 7 23.03 -7.75 23.40
N LEU A 8 21.97 -6.94 23.41
CA LEU A 8 20.99 -6.89 24.50
C LEU A 8 19.63 -7.36 23.98
N ILE A 9 19.03 -8.30 24.69
CA ILE A 9 17.72 -8.88 24.33
C ILE A 9 16.78 -8.77 25.53
N GLU A 10 15.71 -8.02 25.36
CA GLU A 10 14.58 -8.05 26.29
C GLU A 10 13.56 -9.07 25.82
N VAL A 11 13.29 -10.07 26.64
CA VAL A 11 12.34 -11.15 26.30
C VAL A 11 11.00 -10.90 26.98
N LYS A 12 9.91 -11.01 26.20
CA LYS A 12 8.52 -10.88 26.65
C LYS A 12 7.74 -12.15 26.31
N GLY A 13 7.16 -12.81 27.30
CA GLY A 13 6.18 -13.87 27.07
C GLY A 13 4.85 -13.28 26.66
N VAL A 14 4.19 -13.86 25.65
CA VAL A 14 2.89 -13.41 25.12
C VAL A 14 1.91 -14.57 25.17
N THR A 15 0.77 -14.35 25.85
CA THR A 15 -0.30 -15.33 26.04
C THR A 15 -1.68 -14.81 25.67
N LEU A 16 -1.84 -13.48 25.47
CA LEU A 16 -3.11 -12.89 25.08
C LEU A 16 -3.30 -13.06 23.58
N GLU A 17 -4.30 -13.82 23.20
CA GLU A 17 -4.69 -14.09 21.81
C GLU A 17 -6.19 -13.89 21.63
N GLU A 18 -6.58 -13.25 20.51
CA GLU A 18 -7.96 -13.15 20.03
C GLU A 18 -7.97 -13.30 18.51
N ASN A 19 -8.70 -14.31 17.99
CA ASN A 19 -8.87 -14.54 16.54
C ASN A 19 -7.55 -14.65 15.75
N GLY A 20 -6.54 -15.29 16.35
CA GLY A 20 -5.20 -15.43 15.78
C GLY A 20 -4.31 -14.20 15.92
N VAL A 21 -4.77 -13.12 16.52
CA VAL A 21 -3.99 -11.92 16.81
C VAL A 21 -3.48 -11.96 18.23
N VAL A 22 -2.16 -11.89 18.37
CA VAL A 22 -1.54 -11.85 19.72
C VAL A 22 -1.15 -10.43 20.09
N ARG A 23 -1.38 -10.09 21.36
CA ARG A 23 -1.17 -8.74 21.87
C ARG A 23 -0.34 -8.74 23.18
N PHE A 24 0.43 -7.68 23.34
CA PHE A 24 1.17 -7.40 24.56
C PHE A 24 1.20 -5.88 24.85
N PRO A 25 1.09 -5.44 26.11
CA PRO A 25 0.92 -6.25 27.31
C PRO A 25 -0.55 -6.66 27.54
N ASP A 26 -0.78 -7.67 28.34
CA ASP A 26 -2.11 -8.12 28.83
C ASP A 26 -2.63 -7.26 29.99
N ALA A 27 -1.73 -6.58 30.71
CA ALA A 27 -2.01 -5.58 31.75
C ALA A 27 -1.06 -4.40 31.62
N PRO A 28 -1.43 -3.18 32.10
CA PRO A 28 -0.53 -2.02 32.07
C PRO A 28 0.82 -2.31 32.70
N SER A 29 1.92 -2.00 32.00
CA SER A 29 3.28 -2.34 32.42
C SER A 29 4.28 -1.21 32.18
N GLU A 30 4.40 -0.29 33.11
CA GLU A 30 5.43 0.77 33.08
C GLU A 30 6.85 0.20 32.99
N ARG A 31 7.08 -0.98 33.61
CA ARG A 31 8.35 -1.69 33.51
C ARG A 31 8.66 -2.10 32.07
N ALA A 32 7.66 -2.50 31.30
CA ALA A 32 7.88 -2.88 29.89
C ALA A 32 8.28 -1.65 29.06
N VAL A 33 7.64 -0.50 29.28
CA VAL A 33 8.00 0.77 28.63
C VAL A 33 9.43 1.18 29.00
N LYS A 34 9.78 1.13 30.30
CA LYS A 34 11.12 1.45 30.77
C LYS A 34 12.20 0.59 30.10
N HIS A 35 12.01 -0.72 30.01
CA HIS A 35 12.98 -1.62 29.37
C HIS A 35 13.14 -1.32 27.86
N VAL A 36 12.07 -0.95 27.16
CA VAL A 36 12.16 -0.54 25.75
C VAL A 36 12.98 0.74 25.60
N HIS A 37 12.79 1.73 26.48
CA HIS A 37 13.60 2.93 26.49
C HIS A 37 15.09 2.65 26.82
N GLU A 38 15.37 1.74 27.77
CA GLU A 38 16.74 1.32 28.10
C GLU A 38 17.45 0.69 26.89
N LEU A 39 16.75 -0.14 26.10
CA LEU A 39 17.31 -0.68 24.85
C LEU A 39 17.60 0.42 23.82
N LYS A 40 16.73 1.42 23.69
CA LYS A 40 16.95 2.57 22.81
C LYS A 40 18.20 3.38 23.21
N GLU A 41 18.44 3.56 24.50
CA GLU A 41 19.65 4.20 24.99
C GLU A 41 20.91 3.34 24.76
N ALA A 42 20.82 2.01 24.96
CA ALA A 42 21.93 1.09 24.74
C ALA A 42 22.43 1.06 23.27
N LEU A 43 21.58 1.37 22.29
CA LEU A 43 22.01 1.56 20.90
C LEU A 43 23.11 2.62 20.79
N LYS A 44 23.05 3.70 21.58
CA LYS A 44 24.05 4.80 21.57
C LYS A 44 25.38 4.34 22.12
N GLU A 45 25.40 3.28 22.93
CA GLU A 45 26.59 2.66 23.48
C GLU A 45 27.18 1.56 22.56
N GLY A 46 26.58 1.36 21.37
CA GLY A 46 27.05 0.41 20.36
C GLY A 46 26.56 -1.02 20.57
N TYR A 47 25.49 -1.22 21.37
CA TYR A 47 24.82 -2.51 21.45
C TYR A 47 23.89 -2.73 20.28
N GLU A 48 23.78 -3.97 19.83
CA GLU A 48 22.69 -4.44 18.98
C GLU A 48 21.54 -4.87 19.88
N CYS A 49 20.35 -4.26 19.75
CA CYS A 49 19.29 -4.37 20.73
C CYS A 49 18.04 -5.04 20.14
N TYR A 50 17.42 -5.95 20.92
CA TYR A 50 16.23 -6.70 20.52
C TYR A 50 15.16 -6.63 21.60
N VAL A 51 13.89 -6.47 21.16
CA VAL A 51 12.71 -6.90 21.94
C VAL A 51 12.22 -8.18 21.30
N PHE A 52 12.25 -9.27 22.07
CA PHE A 52 11.92 -10.60 21.59
C PHE A 52 10.63 -11.09 22.25
N PHE A 53 9.56 -11.19 21.46
CA PHE A 53 8.28 -11.70 21.91
C PHE A 53 8.22 -13.23 21.71
N VAL A 54 8.09 -13.98 22.81
CA VAL A 54 7.90 -15.43 22.83
C VAL A 54 6.40 -15.68 22.97
N ILE A 55 5.76 -16.05 21.87
CA ILE A 55 4.33 -16.32 21.82
C ILE A 55 4.11 -17.77 22.23
N GLN A 56 3.53 -17.96 23.42
CA GLN A 56 3.39 -19.30 24.05
C GLN A 56 2.22 -20.11 23.48
N MET A 57 2.09 -20.08 22.14
CA MET A 57 1.13 -20.86 21.36
C MET A 57 1.59 -20.91 19.90
N SER A 58 0.96 -21.76 19.08
CA SER A 58 1.23 -21.89 17.65
C SER A 58 0.04 -21.47 16.79
N GLY A 59 0.30 -21.21 15.50
CA GLY A 59 -0.75 -20.95 14.50
C GLY A 59 -1.37 -19.56 14.60
N VAL A 60 -0.66 -18.60 15.15
CA VAL A 60 -1.07 -17.19 15.22
C VAL A 60 -0.81 -16.46 13.91
N ARG A 61 -1.57 -15.42 13.65
CA ARG A 61 -1.51 -14.64 12.39
C ARG A 61 -0.46 -13.54 12.42
N TYR A 62 -0.47 -12.74 13.50
CA TYR A 62 0.51 -11.67 13.73
C TYR A 62 0.47 -11.21 15.19
N PHE A 63 1.53 -10.47 15.56
CA PHE A 63 1.66 -9.76 16.84
C PHE A 63 1.41 -8.27 16.64
N THR A 64 0.71 -7.61 17.58
CA THR A 64 0.56 -6.15 17.64
C THR A 64 0.59 -5.68 19.11
N PRO A 65 1.09 -4.45 19.39
CA PRO A 65 0.96 -3.86 20.73
C PRO A 65 -0.50 -3.69 21.12
N ASN A 66 -0.80 -3.94 22.41
CA ASN A 66 -2.15 -3.80 22.94
C ASN A 66 -2.47 -2.33 23.29
N MET A 67 -3.12 -1.65 22.35
CA MET A 67 -3.51 -0.26 22.48
C MET A 67 -4.57 -0.01 23.55
N ASP A 68 -5.47 -0.96 23.74
CA ASP A 68 -6.57 -0.83 24.68
C ASP A 68 -6.08 -0.91 26.14
N THR A 69 -4.99 -1.64 26.35
CA THR A 69 -4.41 -1.87 27.66
C THR A 69 -3.32 -0.85 28.01
N HIS A 70 -2.42 -0.52 27.07
CA HIS A 70 -1.26 0.34 27.35
C HIS A 70 -0.76 1.05 26.08
N PRO A 71 -1.38 2.17 25.67
CA PRO A 71 -0.97 2.94 24.48
C PRO A 71 0.50 3.38 24.52
N GLU A 72 1.01 3.75 25.69
CA GLU A 72 2.39 4.23 25.87
C GLU A 72 3.42 3.16 25.51
N PHE A 73 3.09 1.88 25.72
CA PHE A 73 3.96 0.78 25.30
C PHE A 73 4.11 0.70 23.78
N LYS A 74 3.01 0.91 23.04
CA LYS A 74 3.06 0.95 21.57
C LYS A 74 3.96 2.08 21.09
N GLU A 75 3.81 3.28 21.63
CA GLU A 75 4.62 4.43 21.20
C GLU A 75 6.10 4.19 21.52
N ALA A 76 6.42 3.70 22.72
CA ALA A 76 7.79 3.34 23.10
C ALA A 76 8.40 2.30 22.17
N LEU A 77 7.63 1.22 21.85
CA LEU A 77 8.09 0.14 20.98
C LEU A 77 8.31 0.61 19.54
N LYS A 78 7.42 1.47 19.04
CA LYS A 78 7.54 2.09 17.72
C LYS A 78 8.79 2.98 17.64
N GLU A 79 8.97 3.91 18.60
CA GLU A 79 10.14 4.77 18.66
C GLU A 79 11.46 3.98 18.76
N ALA A 80 11.46 2.87 19.52
CA ALA A 80 12.62 2.02 19.62
C ALA A 80 12.93 1.31 18.30
N ALA A 81 11.92 0.81 17.59
CA ALA A 81 12.08 0.20 16.28
C ALA A 81 12.60 1.22 15.24
N GLU A 82 12.07 2.44 15.23
CA GLU A 82 12.55 3.54 14.37
C GLU A 82 13.99 3.94 14.69
N ALA A 83 14.41 3.84 15.95
CA ALA A 83 15.79 4.09 16.38
C ALA A 83 16.78 2.96 16.03
N GLY A 84 16.27 1.76 15.66
CA GLY A 84 17.08 0.62 15.26
C GLY A 84 17.04 -0.59 16.22
N VAL A 85 16.17 -0.59 17.22
CA VAL A 85 15.91 -1.81 18.04
C VAL A 85 15.15 -2.82 17.18
N HIS A 86 15.65 -4.03 17.11
CA HIS A 86 14.98 -5.12 16.41
C HIS A 86 13.80 -5.64 17.23
N VAL A 87 12.59 -5.53 16.70
CA VAL A 87 11.37 -6.07 17.29
C VAL A 87 11.01 -7.35 16.58
N VAL A 88 11.08 -8.48 17.27
CA VAL A 88 10.86 -9.80 16.70
C VAL A 88 9.89 -10.60 17.55
N ALA A 89 9.07 -11.43 16.90
CA ALA A 89 8.13 -12.33 17.55
C ALA A 89 8.24 -13.73 16.93
N TYR A 90 8.18 -14.74 17.78
CA TYR A 90 8.19 -16.15 17.39
C TYR A 90 7.10 -16.90 18.10
N ASP A 91 6.44 -17.81 17.41
CA ASP A 91 5.49 -18.72 18.00
C ASP A 91 6.20 -19.95 18.65
N CYS A 92 5.43 -20.73 19.40
CA CYS A 92 5.95 -21.90 20.09
C CYS A 92 5.04 -23.10 19.91
N SER A 93 5.63 -24.27 19.75
CA SER A 93 4.93 -25.50 20.12
C SER A 93 4.93 -25.65 21.64
N VAL A 94 3.77 -25.92 22.21
CA VAL A 94 3.58 -26.09 23.64
C VAL A 94 3.08 -27.50 23.91
N ARG A 95 3.79 -28.23 24.80
CA ARG A 95 3.41 -29.55 25.33
C ARG A 95 3.40 -29.46 26.84
N GLU A 96 2.95 -30.51 27.50
CA GLU A 96 2.85 -30.53 28.95
C GLU A 96 4.21 -30.31 29.67
N ASP A 97 5.30 -30.74 29.05
CA ASP A 97 6.66 -30.72 29.60
C ASP A 97 7.65 -29.87 28.80
N GLU A 98 7.23 -29.26 27.67
CA GLU A 98 8.14 -28.56 26.79
C GLU A 98 7.47 -27.36 26.11
N ILE A 99 8.21 -26.25 26.04
CA ILE A 99 7.92 -25.13 25.14
C ILE A 99 9.11 -24.98 24.18
N ARG A 100 8.86 -25.04 22.89
CA ARG A 100 9.88 -24.91 21.85
C ARG A 100 9.54 -23.81 20.86
N ILE A 101 10.44 -22.82 20.70
CA ILE A 101 10.33 -21.76 19.69
C ILE A 101 10.30 -22.39 18.31
N GLN A 102 9.41 -21.92 17.41
CA GLN A 102 9.23 -22.42 16.07
C GLN A 102 9.43 -21.30 15.02
N ASP A 103 8.36 -20.73 14.53
CA ASP A 103 8.39 -19.87 13.34
C ASP A 103 8.30 -18.38 13.70
N PRO A 104 8.89 -17.49 12.88
CA PRO A 104 8.73 -16.06 13.05
C PRO A 104 7.28 -15.64 12.77
N VAL A 105 6.75 -14.78 13.63
CA VAL A 105 5.42 -14.19 13.52
C VAL A 105 5.54 -12.74 13.05
N PRO A 106 4.74 -12.30 12.07
CA PRO A 106 4.73 -10.90 11.65
C PRO A 106 4.48 -9.94 12.81
N VAL A 107 5.28 -8.87 12.91
CA VAL A 107 5.13 -7.83 13.94
C VAL A 107 4.53 -6.59 13.29
N ILE A 108 3.32 -6.22 13.68
CA ILE A 108 2.56 -5.08 13.13
C ILE A 108 2.44 -4.00 14.20
N LEU A 109 3.31 -3.01 14.15
CA LEU A 109 3.36 -1.94 15.15
C LEU A 109 2.33 -0.83 14.88
N GLU A 110 1.89 -0.68 13.64
CA GLU A 110 0.97 0.40 13.22
C GLU A 110 -0.09 -0.13 12.25
N ASN A 111 -1.30 0.44 12.35
CA ASN A 111 -2.42 0.21 11.43
C ASN A 111 -2.69 -1.29 11.17
N PRO A 112 -2.91 -2.12 12.20
CA PRO A 112 -3.19 -3.54 12.01
C PRO A 112 -4.41 -3.78 11.11
N GLU A 113 -5.38 -2.87 11.10
CA GLU A 113 -6.54 -2.89 10.20
C GLU A 113 -6.15 -2.82 8.71
N LEU A 114 -5.08 -2.11 8.37
CA LEU A 114 -4.58 -2.08 6.98
C LEU A 114 -3.80 -3.35 6.62
N TYR A 115 -3.11 -3.94 7.59
CA TYR A 115 -2.50 -5.26 7.40
C TYR A 115 -3.58 -6.33 7.17
N GLU A 116 -4.62 -6.34 7.98
CA GLU A 116 -5.80 -7.23 7.81
C GLU A 116 -6.40 -7.06 6.42
N LEU A 117 -6.68 -5.80 6.03
CA LEU A 117 -7.21 -5.50 4.71
C LEU A 117 -6.34 -6.08 3.60
N SER A 118 -5.02 -6.00 3.71
CA SER A 118 -4.11 -6.52 2.69
C SER A 118 -4.25 -8.03 2.46
N GLN A 119 -4.64 -8.79 3.49
CA GLN A 119 -4.83 -10.24 3.40
C GLN A 119 -6.13 -10.64 2.69
N VAL A 120 -7.19 -9.84 2.82
CA VAL A 120 -8.53 -10.17 2.31
C VAL A 120 -8.88 -9.47 1.00
N LEU A 121 -8.27 -8.32 0.72
CA LEU A 121 -8.62 -7.46 -0.41
C LEU A 121 -8.31 -8.11 -1.77
N VAL A 122 -7.14 -8.71 -1.93
CA VAL A 122 -6.73 -9.30 -3.21
C VAL A 122 -7.61 -10.48 -3.60
N PRO A 123 -7.89 -11.46 -2.72
CA PRO A 123 -8.84 -12.53 -3.01
C PRO A 123 -10.26 -12.03 -3.33
N TRP A 124 -10.71 -10.97 -2.63
CA TRP A 124 -11.99 -10.33 -2.93
C TRP A 124 -11.99 -9.69 -4.31
N TYR A 125 -10.95 -8.88 -4.62
CA TYR A 125 -10.84 -8.19 -5.90
C TYR A 125 -10.85 -9.15 -7.08
N GLN A 126 -10.13 -10.25 -6.99
CA GLN A 126 -10.08 -11.26 -8.06
C GLN A 126 -11.47 -11.85 -8.40
N LYS A 127 -12.40 -11.88 -7.43
CA LYS A 127 -13.77 -12.35 -7.62
C LYS A 127 -14.74 -11.23 -8.03
N ALA A 128 -14.58 -10.02 -7.46
CA ALA A 128 -15.54 -8.93 -7.55
C ALA A 128 -15.23 -7.90 -8.66
N ARG A 129 -14.03 -7.94 -9.25
CA ARG A 129 -13.59 -6.94 -10.23
C ARG A 129 -14.48 -6.87 -11.45
N ARG A 130 -14.86 -5.66 -11.85
CA ARG A 130 -15.56 -5.40 -13.11
C ARG A 130 -14.67 -5.76 -14.30
N ASP A 131 -15.30 -6.28 -15.36
CA ASP A 131 -14.62 -6.53 -16.64
C ASP A 131 -14.40 -5.21 -17.39
N LEU A 132 -13.13 -4.77 -17.44
CA LEU A 132 -12.74 -3.51 -18.06
C LEU A 132 -11.57 -3.76 -19.01
N PRO A 133 -11.59 -3.16 -20.26
CA PRO A 133 -10.59 -3.45 -21.31
C PRO A 133 -9.14 -3.25 -20.86
N TRP A 134 -8.88 -2.25 -20.02
CA TRP A 134 -7.54 -1.91 -19.52
C TRP A 134 -7.08 -2.80 -18.34
N ARG A 135 -7.92 -3.72 -17.86
CA ARG A 135 -7.56 -4.72 -16.84
C ARG A 135 -7.04 -6.04 -17.41
N HIS A 136 -7.10 -6.18 -18.74
CA HIS A 136 -6.61 -7.36 -19.47
C HIS A 136 -5.18 -7.18 -20.02
N THR A 137 -4.45 -6.18 -19.56
CA THR A 137 -3.13 -5.85 -20.05
C THR A 137 -2.23 -5.36 -18.93
N THR A 138 -0.93 -5.63 -19.08
CA THR A 138 0.13 -5.04 -18.27
C THR A 138 0.98 -4.03 -19.07
N ASP A 139 0.59 -3.71 -20.31
CA ASP A 139 1.26 -2.72 -21.14
C ASP A 139 1.17 -1.33 -20.50
N PRO A 140 2.30 -0.71 -20.12
CA PRO A 140 2.31 0.57 -19.42
C PRO A 140 1.69 1.72 -20.25
N TYR A 141 1.81 1.69 -21.55
CA TYR A 141 1.18 2.68 -22.41
C TYR A 141 -0.35 2.58 -22.35
N ARG A 142 -0.88 1.37 -22.44
CA ARG A 142 -2.33 1.10 -22.38
C ARG A 142 -2.93 1.45 -21.02
N ILE A 143 -2.22 1.12 -19.96
CA ILE A 143 -2.60 1.47 -18.58
C ILE A 143 -2.56 2.98 -18.40
N TRP A 144 -1.48 3.64 -18.81
CA TRP A 144 -1.36 5.11 -18.73
C TRP A 144 -2.51 5.82 -19.44
N VAL A 145 -2.85 5.42 -20.67
CA VAL A 145 -3.97 6.03 -21.41
C VAL A 145 -5.28 5.87 -20.65
N SER A 146 -5.58 4.68 -20.12
CA SER A 146 -6.81 4.46 -19.34
C SER A 146 -6.85 5.32 -18.07
N GLU A 147 -5.75 5.39 -17.33
CA GLU A 147 -5.67 6.15 -16.08
C GLU A 147 -5.88 7.66 -16.31
N ILE A 148 -5.33 8.22 -17.40
CA ILE A 148 -5.57 9.62 -17.74
C ILE A 148 -7.02 9.85 -18.22
N MET A 149 -7.60 8.92 -18.96
CA MET A 149 -9.01 9.03 -19.40
C MET A 149 -9.99 8.96 -18.23
N LEU A 150 -9.71 8.12 -17.24
CA LEU A 150 -10.54 7.93 -16.05
C LEU A 150 -10.54 9.14 -15.09
N GLN A 151 -9.56 10.04 -15.21
CA GLN A 151 -9.57 11.26 -14.40
C GLN A 151 -10.83 12.07 -14.68
N GLN A 152 -11.71 12.21 -13.67
CA GLN A 152 -12.97 12.97 -13.74
C GLN A 152 -13.95 12.51 -14.84
N THR A 153 -13.80 11.29 -15.34
CA THR A 153 -14.69 10.74 -16.37
C THR A 153 -15.25 9.37 -15.90
N ARG A 154 -16.54 9.15 -16.11
CA ARG A 154 -17.19 7.88 -15.72
C ARG A 154 -16.67 6.71 -16.55
N VAL A 155 -16.46 5.57 -15.92
CA VAL A 155 -15.92 4.34 -16.52
C VAL A 155 -16.64 3.94 -17.81
N GLU A 156 -17.97 3.96 -17.82
CA GLU A 156 -18.75 3.55 -18.99
C GLU A 156 -18.54 4.47 -20.20
N ALA A 157 -18.32 5.76 -19.99
CA ALA A 157 -17.96 6.67 -21.06
C ALA A 157 -16.56 6.35 -21.60
N VAL A 158 -15.59 6.12 -20.71
CA VAL A 158 -14.20 5.86 -21.08
C VAL A 158 -14.04 4.62 -21.96
N LYS A 159 -14.83 3.56 -21.80
CA LYS A 159 -14.73 2.32 -22.62
C LYS A 159 -14.69 2.62 -24.13
N ARG A 160 -15.62 3.45 -24.62
CA ARG A 160 -15.70 3.80 -26.06
C ARG A 160 -14.53 4.68 -26.54
N TYR A 161 -14.14 5.63 -25.69
CA TYR A 161 -13.02 6.52 -26.01
C TYR A 161 -11.69 5.75 -26.04
N TYR A 162 -11.49 4.88 -25.07
CA TYR A 162 -10.31 4.05 -24.97
C TYR A 162 -10.14 3.14 -26.20
N ALA A 163 -11.18 2.43 -26.62
CA ALA A 163 -11.12 1.56 -27.78
C ALA A 163 -10.73 2.35 -29.03
N ARG A 164 -11.42 3.46 -29.31
CA ARG A 164 -11.12 4.35 -30.46
C ARG A 164 -9.70 4.94 -30.42
N PHE A 165 -9.26 5.34 -29.24
CA PHE A 165 -7.94 5.91 -29.06
C PHE A 165 -6.84 4.87 -29.28
N MET A 166 -7.01 3.65 -28.74
CA MET A 166 -6.06 2.55 -28.91
C MET A 166 -5.97 2.05 -30.36
N GLU A 167 -7.08 2.09 -31.10
CA GLU A 167 -7.08 1.78 -32.53
C GLU A 167 -6.30 2.81 -33.35
N ALA A 168 -6.50 4.10 -33.07
CA ALA A 168 -5.86 5.19 -33.82
C ALA A 168 -4.39 5.43 -33.40
N LEU A 169 -4.08 5.23 -32.12
CA LEU A 169 -2.77 5.52 -31.50
C LEU A 169 -2.34 4.30 -30.62
N PRO A 170 -1.89 3.21 -31.22
CA PRO A 170 -1.69 1.94 -30.51
C PRO A 170 -0.47 1.88 -29.58
N ASN A 171 0.42 2.86 -29.67
CA ASN A 171 1.67 2.89 -28.91
C ASN A 171 2.20 4.32 -28.71
N VAL A 172 3.27 4.44 -27.89
CA VAL A 172 3.90 5.72 -27.55
C VAL A 172 4.36 6.48 -28.79
N ASN A 173 4.94 5.79 -29.79
CA ASN A 173 5.42 6.42 -31.01
C ASN A 173 4.28 7.05 -31.81
N ALA A 174 3.14 6.37 -31.95
CA ALA A 174 1.97 6.90 -32.62
C ALA A 174 1.42 8.16 -31.92
N LEU A 175 1.38 8.14 -30.56
CA LEU A 175 0.95 9.30 -29.77
C LEU A 175 1.93 10.48 -29.88
N ALA A 176 3.23 10.22 -29.88
CA ALA A 176 4.26 11.26 -29.96
C ALA A 176 4.20 12.03 -31.28
N ASN A 177 3.88 11.36 -32.41
CA ASN A 177 3.96 11.87 -33.75
C ASN A 177 2.60 12.31 -34.37
N VAL A 178 1.49 12.05 -33.69
CA VAL A 178 0.17 12.47 -34.21
C VAL A 178 0.05 13.98 -34.22
N GLU A 179 -0.58 14.50 -35.27
CA GLU A 179 -0.91 15.94 -35.39
C GLU A 179 -1.89 16.36 -34.28
N GLU A 180 -1.71 17.57 -33.74
CA GLU A 180 -2.47 18.05 -32.59
C GLU A 180 -3.98 18.07 -32.87
N ASP A 181 -4.41 18.53 -34.04
CA ASP A 181 -5.83 18.58 -34.39
C ASP A 181 -6.47 17.18 -34.37
N LYS A 182 -5.77 16.18 -34.91
CA LYS A 182 -6.22 14.78 -34.88
C LYS A 182 -6.26 14.23 -33.46
N LEU A 183 -5.27 14.56 -32.63
CA LEU A 183 -5.22 14.16 -31.24
C LEU A 183 -6.39 14.73 -30.43
N LEU A 184 -6.67 16.05 -30.61
CA LEU A 184 -7.77 16.72 -29.93
C LEU A 184 -9.12 16.17 -30.39
N LYS A 185 -9.25 15.81 -31.68
CA LYS A 185 -10.47 15.16 -32.20
C LYS A 185 -10.72 13.78 -31.57
N LEU A 186 -9.67 12.99 -31.36
CA LEU A 186 -9.79 11.70 -30.69
C LEU A 186 -10.19 11.85 -29.21
N TRP A 187 -9.86 13.00 -28.58
CA TRP A 187 -10.17 13.31 -27.19
C TRP A 187 -11.49 14.07 -27.01
N GLU A 188 -12.13 14.50 -28.09
CA GLU A 188 -13.36 15.30 -28.07
C GLU A 188 -14.47 14.58 -27.25
N GLY A 189 -15.03 15.28 -26.28
CA GLY A 189 -16.05 14.77 -25.36
C GLY A 189 -15.53 14.29 -23.99
N LEU A 190 -14.21 14.09 -23.81
CA LEU A 190 -13.62 13.79 -22.52
C LEU A 190 -13.31 15.06 -21.67
N GLY A 191 -13.21 16.23 -22.34
CA GLY A 191 -12.88 17.49 -21.68
C GLY A 191 -11.43 17.55 -21.15
N TYR A 192 -11.10 18.66 -20.47
CA TYR A 192 -9.78 18.86 -19.88
C TYR A 192 -8.62 18.53 -20.83
N TYR A 193 -8.59 19.16 -22.01
CA TYR A 193 -7.67 18.86 -23.11
C TYR A 193 -6.18 18.95 -22.77
N ASN A 194 -5.82 19.67 -21.68
CA ASN A 194 -4.45 19.69 -21.19
C ASN A 194 -3.94 18.30 -20.81
N ARG A 195 -4.83 17.36 -20.43
CA ARG A 195 -4.45 15.98 -20.13
C ARG A 195 -3.83 15.29 -21.33
N VAL A 196 -4.50 15.33 -22.48
CA VAL A 196 -4.01 14.68 -23.70
C VAL A 196 -2.81 15.41 -24.31
N ARG A 197 -2.74 16.74 -24.19
CA ARG A 197 -1.55 17.51 -24.58
C ARG A 197 -0.33 17.13 -23.74
N ASN A 198 -0.50 16.98 -22.43
CA ASN A 198 0.57 16.52 -21.55
C ASN A 198 0.97 15.07 -21.86
N MET A 199 0.01 14.20 -22.19
CA MET A 199 0.32 12.85 -22.66
C MET A 199 1.18 12.87 -23.92
N GLN A 200 0.89 13.71 -24.91
CA GLN A 200 1.71 13.82 -26.11
C GLN A 200 3.13 14.33 -25.80
N LYS A 201 3.25 15.34 -24.91
CA LYS A 201 4.57 15.82 -24.45
C LYS A 201 5.36 14.71 -23.77
N ALA A 202 4.73 13.96 -22.85
CA ALA A 202 5.36 12.83 -22.20
C ALA A 202 5.72 11.70 -23.20
N ALA A 203 4.87 11.43 -24.19
CA ALA A 203 5.19 10.47 -25.24
C ALA A 203 6.43 10.90 -26.05
N ARG A 204 6.57 12.19 -26.39
CA ARG A 204 7.78 12.72 -27.03
C ARG A 204 9.00 12.61 -26.11
N GLN A 205 8.84 12.87 -24.84
CA GLN A 205 9.90 12.68 -23.82
C GLN A 205 10.34 11.20 -23.77
N ILE A 206 9.42 10.25 -23.78
CA ILE A 206 9.74 8.82 -23.83
C ILE A 206 10.49 8.45 -25.11
N MET A 207 10.12 9.04 -26.26
CA MET A 207 10.83 8.79 -27.51
C MET A 207 12.27 9.29 -27.47
N VAL A 208 12.53 10.44 -26.84
CA VAL A 208 13.86 11.07 -26.80
C VAL A 208 14.73 10.46 -25.69
N ASP A 209 14.21 10.43 -24.46
CA ASP A 209 15.00 10.12 -23.27
C ASP A 209 15.13 8.60 -23.04
N TYR A 210 14.16 7.83 -23.55
CA TYR A 210 14.05 6.37 -23.29
C TYR A 210 13.96 5.53 -24.58
N ASN A 211 14.34 6.09 -25.72
CA ASN A 211 14.33 5.40 -27.04
C ASN A 211 12.98 4.74 -27.38
N GLY A 212 11.87 5.37 -27.00
CA GLY A 212 10.52 4.86 -27.25
C GLY A 212 10.08 3.71 -26.33
N THR A 213 10.91 3.29 -25.39
CA THR A 213 10.57 2.28 -24.37
C THR A 213 10.04 2.98 -23.12
N PHE A 214 8.90 2.53 -22.60
CA PHE A 214 8.32 3.11 -21.39
C PHE A 214 9.27 2.90 -20.20
N PRO A 215 9.58 3.94 -19.40
CA PRO A 215 10.45 3.80 -18.23
C PRO A 215 9.85 2.84 -17.20
N LYS A 216 10.72 2.19 -16.39
CA LYS A 216 10.31 1.09 -15.50
C LYS A 216 10.43 1.41 -14.01
N THR A 217 11.12 2.49 -13.64
CA THR A 217 11.20 2.91 -12.24
C THR A 217 10.12 3.94 -11.91
N TYR A 218 9.70 3.99 -10.67
CA TYR A 218 8.68 4.94 -10.21
C TYR A 218 9.12 6.39 -10.46
N GLU A 219 10.37 6.70 -10.17
CA GLU A 219 10.97 8.03 -10.29
C GLU A 219 11.02 8.50 -11.75
N GLU A 220 11.43 7.63 -12.66
CA GLU A 220 11.42 7.93 -14.10
C GLU A 220 10.00 8.13 -14.64
N ILE A 221 9.06 7.27 -14.24
CA ILE A 221 7.65 7.41 -14.63
C ILE A 221 7.07 8.72 -14.11
N GLN A 222 7.35 9.07 -12.85
CA GLN A 222 6.87 10.29 -12.22
C GLN A 222 7.47 11.55 -12.86
N SER A 223 8.68 11.47 -13.43
CA SER A 223 9.35 12.60 -14.10
C SER A 223 8.69 12.98 -15.44
N LEU A 224 7.84 12.13 -16.00
CA LEU A 224 7.15 12.39 -17.26
C LEU A 224 6.10 13.50 -17.13
N THR A 225 6.00 14.34 -18.14
CA THR A 225 5.09 15.50 -18.16
C THR A 225 3.64 15.10 -17.88
N GLY A 226 3.06 15.65 -16.82
CA GLY A 226 1.65 15.44 -16.44
C GLY A 226 1.37 14.15 -15.70
N ILE A 227 2.40 13.42 -15.28
CA ILE A 227 2.28 12.26 -14.40
C ILE A 227 2.53 12.69 -12.95
N GLY A 228 1.50 12.58 -12.11
CA GLY A 228 1.59 12.78 -10.66
C GLY A 228 1.71 11.46 -9.90
N ASN A 229 1.81 11.53 -8.56
CA ASN A 229 1.98 10.37 -7.66
C ASN A 229 1.00 9.23 -7.95
N TYR A 230 -0.30 9.57 -8.10
CA TYR A 230 -1.33 8.56 -8.40
C TYR A 230 -1.02 7.79 -9.68
N THR A 231 -0.83 8.52 -10.80
CA THR A 231 -0.61 7.89 -12.10
C THR A 231 0.72 7.12 -12.14
N ALA A 232 1.76 7.65 -11.49
CA ALA A 232 3.04 6.94 -11.36
C ALA A 232 2.86 5.65 -10.55
N GLY A 233 2.17 5.69 -9.41
CA GLY A 233 1.86 4.51 -8.59
C GLY A 233 1.02 3.47 -9.35
N ALA A 234 0.00 3.92 -10.09
CA ALA A 234 -0.84 3.04 -10.91
C ALA A 234 -0.03 2.33 -12.01
N ILE A 235 0.74 3.07 -12.80
CA ILE A 235 1.59 2.47 -13.85
C ILE A 235 2.62 1.53 -13.24
N SER A 236 3.31 1.97 -12.19
CA SER A 236 4.35 1.17 -11.52
C SER A 236 3.81 -0.16 -10.98
N SER A 237 2.64 -0.13 -10.34
CA SER A 237 2.06 -1.33 -9.74
C SER A 237 1.31 -2.21 -10.75
N PHE A 238 0.52 -1.63 -11.68
CA PHE A 238 -0.29 -2.40 -12.62
C PHE A 238 0.54 -3.02 -13.75
N SER A 239 1.59 -2.30 -14.20
CA SER A 239 2.41 -2.77 -15.32
C SER A 239 3.64 -3.56 -14.86
N PHE A 240 4.28 -3.11 -13.79
CA PHE A 240 5.58 -3.63 -13.38
C PHE A 240 5.57 -4.37 -12.04
N GLY A 241 4.39 -4.45 -11.37
CA GLY A 241 4.26 -5.12 -10.08
C GLY A 241 5.00 -4.43 -8.92
N LEU A 242 5.45 -3.19 -9.11
CA LEU A 242 6.21 -2.47 -8.09
C LEU A 242 5.29 -2.05 -6.92
N PRO A 243 5.73 -2.15 -5.66
CA PRO A 243 4.89 -1.90 -4.50
C PRO A 243 4.75 -0.39 -4.20
N TYR A 244 4.26 0.37 -5.17
CA TYR A 244 3.93 1.78 -5.02
C TYR A 244 2.41 1.98 -4.93
N PRO A 245 1.91 2.76 -3.96
CA PRO A 245 0.48 2.99 -3.81
C PRO A 245 -0.07 3.92 -4.91
N ALA A 246 -1.29 3.61 -5.35
CA ALA A 246 -2.07 4.44 -6.27
C ALA A 246 -3.24 5.07 -5.51
N VAL A 247 -3.03 6.25 -4.92
CA VAL A 247 -4.00 6.90 -4.02
C VAL A 247 -4.86 7.92 -4.76
N ASP A 248 -6.07 7.52 -5.14
CA ASP A 248 -7.11 8.40 -5.68
C ASP A 248 -8.16 8.77 -4.61
N GLY A 249 -9.21 9.47 -5.01
CA GLY A 249 -10.31 9.82 -4.10
C GLY A 249 -11.09 8.61 -3.53
N ASN A 250 -11.12 7.48 -4.26
CA ASN A 250 -11.72 6.25 -3.76
C ASN A 250 -10.87 5.66 -2.65
N VAL A 251 -9.57 5.55 -2.88
CA VAL A 251 -8.60 5.01 -1.91
C VAL A 251 -8.57 5.87 -0.65
N LEU A 252 -8.52 7.20 -0.77
CA LEU A 252 -8.58 8.11 0.38
C LEU A 252 -9.81 7.82 1.24
N ARG A 253 -10.99 7.75 0.62
CA ARG A 253 -12.26 7.48 1.34
C ARG A 253 -12.28 6.10 1.99
N VAL A 254 -11.84 5.07 1.29
CA VAL A 254 -11.77 3.70 1.82
C VAL A 254 -10.88 3.64 3.04
N ILE A 255 -9.66 4.14 2.92
CA ILE A 255 -8.67 4.07 4.00
C ILE A 255 -9.12 4.87 5.22
N THR A 256 -9.59 6.11 5.05
CA THR A 256 -10.06 6.93 6.19
C THR A 256 -11.25 6.29 6.90
N ARG A 257 -12.15 5.62 6.17
CA ARG A 257 -13.29 4.90 6.81
C ARG A 257 -12.85 3.66 7.57
N ILE A 258 -11.92 2.87 7.02
CA ILE A 258 -11.41 1.66 7.67
C ILE A 258 -10.59 2.00 8.93
N THR A 259 -9.79 3.06 8.86
CA THR A 259 -8.93 3.48 9.99
C THR A 259 -9.64 4.46 10.94
N ALA A 260 -10.93 4.77 10.75
CA ALA A 260 -11.68 5.78 11.50
C ALA A 260 -10.93 7.15 11.58
N ASP A 261 -10.20 7.51 10.52
CA ASP A 261 -9.41 8.73 10.43
C ASP A 261 -10.30 9.87 9.93
N ASP A 262 -10.55 10.89 10.75
CA ASP A 262 -11.39 12.06 10.46
C ASP A 262 -10.64 13.20 9.77
N SER A 263 -9.38 12.98 9.39
CA SER A 263 -8.55 13.97 8.71
C SER A 263 -9.16 14.40 7.38
N ASP A 264 -9.02 15.70 7.08
CA ASP A 264 -9.49 16.29 5.83
C ASP A 264 -8.72 15.70 4.63
N ILE A 265 -9.41 14.84 3.85
CA ILE A 265 -8.85 14.16 2.65
C ILE A 265 -8.50 15.12 1.50
N MET A 266 -8.93 16.38 1.55
CA MET A 266 -8.55 17.41 0.57
C MET A 266 -7.14 17.96 0.82
N LYS A 267 -6.60 17.77 2.03
CA LYS A 267 -5.25 18.21 2.37
C LYS A 267 -4.19 17.29 1.77
N GLN A 268 -3.16 17.89 1.20
CA GLN A 268 -2.02 17.17 0.64
C GLN A 268 -1.24 16.38 1.73
N SER A 269 -1.22 16.89 2.97
CA SER A 269 -0.62 16.18 4.11
C SER A 269 -1.32 14.86 4.40
N THR A 270 -2.66 14.86 4.43
CA THR A 270 -3.46 13.63 4.64
C THR A 270 -3.20 12.60 3.54
N ARG A 271 -3.17 13.04 2.29
CA ARG A 271 -2.83 12.16 1.15
C ARG A 271 -1.45 11.52 1.34
N LYS A 272 -0.44 12.32 1.68
CA LYS A 272 0.93 11.83 1.90
C LYS A 272 1.01 10.82 3.04
N GLN A 273 0.30 11.06 4.15
CA GLN A 273 0.23 10.14 5.27
C GLN A 273 -0.38 8.79 4.86
N ILE A 274 -1.47 8.82 4.07
CA ILE A 274 -2.11 7.59 3.57
C ILE A 274 -1.19 6.86 2.58
N GLU A 275 -0.50 7.57 1.69
CA GLU A 275 0.52 6.99 0.81
C GLU A 275 1.61 6.25 1.61
N GLU A 276 2.13 6.87 2.68
CA GLU A 276 3.15 6.23 3.53
C GLU A 276 2.61 5.04 4.34
N LYS A 277 1.38 5.10 4.86
CA LYS A 277 0.72 3.96 5.50
C LYS A 277 0.58 2.78 4.52
N LEU A 278 0.10 3.04 3.31
CA LEU A 278 -0.09 2.00 2.29
C LEU A 278 1.22 1.38 1.79
N LYS A 279 2.30 2.15 1.68
CA LYS A 279 3.63 1.61 1.32
C LYS A 279 4.10 0.50 2.28
N LYS A 280 3.68 0.56 3.55
CA LYS A 280 4.06 -0.43 4.57
C LYS A 280 3.30 -1.75 4.46
N VAL A 281 2.10 -1.74 3.87
CA VAL A 281 1.18 -2.89 3.84
C VAL A 281 0.92 -3.44 2.44
N ILE A 282 1.32 -2.73 1.38
CA ILE A 282 1.15 -3.19 0.01
C ILE A 282 1.94 -4.48 -0.25
N PRO A 283 1.28 -5.57 -0.69
CA PRO A 283 1.96 -6.84 -0.94
C PRO A 283 2.90 -6.72 -2.14
N LYS A 284 4.14 -7.20 -2.00
CA LYS A 284 5.18 -7.08 -3.04
C LYS A 284 4.93 -7.95 -4.27
N ASP A 285 4.23 -9.04 -4.11
CA ASP A 285 3.92 -10.04 -5.15
C ASP A 285 2.63 -9.77 -5.91
N CYS A 286 1.74 -8.91 -5.37
CA CYS A 286 0.44 -8.60 -5.98
C CYS A 286 0.03 -7.12 -5.81
N ALA A 287 1.00 -6.20 -5.87
CA ALA A 287 0.78 -4.77 -5.68
C ALA A 287 -0.27 -4.17 -6.66
N GLY A 288 -0.28 -4.64 -7.90
CA GLY A 288 -1.26 -4.22 -8.90
C GLY A 288 -2.70 -4.58 -8.52
N ASP A 289 -2.93 -5.84 -8.12
CA ASP A 289 -4.25 -6.32 -7.68
C ASP A 289 -4.70 -5.63 -6.39
N PHE A 290 -3.77 -5.37 -5.46
CA PHE A 290 -4.06 -4.65 -4.23
C PHE A 290 -4.54 -3.21 -4.50
N ASN A 291 -3.80 -2.43 -5.30
CA ASN A 291 -4.20 -1.06 -5.65
C ASN A 291 -5.51 -1.01 -6.43
N GLN A 292 -5.66 -1.89 -7.44
CA GLN A 292 -6.92 -2.00 -8.19
C GLN A 292 -8.07 -2.43 -7.29
N GLY A 293 -7.81 -3.29 -6.30
CA GLY A 293 -8.77 -3.72 -5.28
C GLY A 293 -9.26 -2.56 -4.41
N LEU A 294 -8.37 -1.69 -3.95
CA LEU A 294 -8.76 -0.48 -3.20
C LEU A 294 -9.63 0.46 -4.02
N ILE A 295 -9.24 0.72 -5.28
CA ILE A 295 -10.01 1.57 -6.19
C ILE A 295 -11.40 0.94 -6.45
N GLU A 296 -11.45 -0.36 -6.69
CA GLU A 296 -12.71 -1.09 -6.94
C GLU A 296 -13.62 -1.10 -5.71
N LEU A 297 -13.05 -1.37 -4.51
CA LEU A 297 -13.78 -1.32 -3.25
C LEU A 297 -14.46 0.04 -3.05
N GLY A 298 -13.74 1.12 -3.32
CA GLY A 298 -14.29 2.48 -3.30
C GLY A 298 -15.34 2.73 -4.36
N ALA A 299 -15.24 2.09 -5.52
CA ALA A 299 -16.16 2.33 -6.63
C ALA A 299 -17.50 1.58 -6.50
N ILE A 300 -17.53 0.39 -5.90
CA ILE A 300 -18.72 -0.49 -5.93
C ILE A 300 -19.30 -0.84 -4.56
N VAL A 301 -18.50 -0.76 -3.49
CA VAL A 301 -18.91 -1.10 -2.12
C VAL A 301 -18.89 0.14 -1.21
N CYS A 302 -17.72 0.72 -1.00
CA CYS A 302 -17.53 1.90 -0.15
C CYS A 302 -17.81 3.20 -0.92
N VAL A 303 -19.02 3.34 -1.43
CA VAL A 303 -19.41 4.41 -2.37
C VAL A 303 -19.39 5.81 -1.74
N PRO A 304 -19.18 6.90 -2.55
CA PRO A 304 -19.09 8.26 -2.04
C PRO A 304 -20.46 8.86 -1.67
N ASN A 305 -21.51 8.45 -2.34
CA ASN A 305 -22.86 8.98 -2.18
C ASN A 305 -23.85 7.86 -1.80
N GLY A 306 -24.72 8.13 -0.85
CA GLY A 306 -25.65 7.14 -0.30
C GLY A 306 -24.99 6.27 0.77
N GLU A 307 -25.69 5.22 1.16
CA GLU A 307 -25.23 4.28 2.17
C GLU A 307 -24.20 3.30 1.58
N PRO A 308 -23.00 3.18 2.17
CA PRO A 308 -22.02 2.20 1.72
C PRO A 308 -22.50 0.78 2.05
N LYS A 309 -22.15 -0.17 1.19
CA LYS A 309 -22.56 -1.58 1.34
C LYS A 309 -21.60 -2.31 2.27
N CYS A 310 -21.63 -1.99 3.56
CA CYS A 310 -20.68 -2.53 4.53
C CYS A 310 -20.78 -4.05 4.68
N GLU A 311 -21.95 -4.65 4.46
CA GLU A 311 -22.15 -6.11 4.50
C GLU A 311 -21.44 -6.85 3.33
N GLU A 312 -21.13 -6.14 2.23
CA GLU A 312 -20.37 -6.69 1.10
C GLU A 312 -18.86 -6.39 1.21
N CYS A 313 -18.44 -5.66 2.26
CA CYS A 313 -17.05 -5.23 2.45
C CYS A 313 -16.18 -6.40 2.91
N PRO A 314 -15.00 -6.61 2.30
CA PRO A 314 -14.07 -7.65 2.76
C PRO A 314 -13.31 -7.27 4.05
N ALA A 315 -13.34 -5.97 4.44
CA ALA A 315 -12.63 -5.45 5.61
C ALA A 315 -13.46 -5.51 6.88
#